data_51308a2b4f2a8e1d83a95bdd7b947460
#
_entry.id   51308a2b4f2a8e1d83a95bdd7b947460
#
_cell.length_a   1.000
_cell.length_b   1.000
_cell.length_c   1.000
_cell.angle_alpha   90.00
_cell.angle_beta   90.00
_cell.angle_gamma   90.00
#
_symmetry.space_group_name_H-M   'P 1'
#
loop_
_entity.id
_entity.type
_entity.pdbx_description
1 polymer ?
#
loop_
_entity_poly.entity_id
_entity_poly.type
_entity_poly.pdbx_seq_one_letter_code
_entity_poly.pdbx_strand_id
1 'polypeptide(L)'
;ENRVIDRLEERFPEIRSKIKHVYSSTPITYRDYISTPDGSMYGIQKDFNHIHKTQINTKTHVPNLFLTGQNIIFHGILGATIGALVTSFNFVNNKHVIEKIKKYD
;
A
#
# COMPACT_ATOMS: atom_id res chain seq x y z
N GLU A 1 6.04 16.81 -15.60
CA GLU A 1 7.26 16.01 -15.84
C GLU A 1 8.51 16.89 -15.90
N ASN A 2 8.60 17.89 -16.80
CA ASN A 2 9.79 18.74 -16.98
C ASN A 2 10.29 19.36 -15.68
N ARG A 3 9.40 19.92 -14.83
CA ARG A 3 9.78 20.53 -13.54
C ARG A 3 10.55 19.59 -12.60
N VAL A 4 10.25 18.30 -12.65
CA VAL A 4 10.96 17.30 -11.84
C VAL A 4 12.32 17.01 -12.45
N ILE A 5 12.40 16.91 -13.77
CA ILE A 5 13.66 16.70 -14.50
C ILE A 5 14.59 17.90 -14.29
N ASP A 6 14.08 19.12 -14.34
CA ASP A 6 14.85 20.33 -14.06
C ASP A 6 15.49 20.29 -12.67
N ARG A 7 14.71 19.87 -11.66
CA ARG A 7 15.22 19.70 -10.29
C ARG A 7 16.25 18.57 -10.14
N LEU A 8 16.10 17.52 -10.90
CA LEU A 8 17.09 16.43 -10.94
C LEU A 8 18.40 16.93 -11.60
N GLU A 9 18.30 17.72 -12.66
CA GLU A 9 19.45 18.25 -13.38
C GLU A 9 20.29 19.22 -12.54
N GLU A 10 19.65 19.98 -11.60
CA GLU A 10 20.37 20.80 -10.61
C GLU A 10 21.31 19.96 -9.72
N ARG A 11 20.98 18.71 -9.43
CA ARG A 11 21.78 17.79 -8.60
C ARG A 11 22.67 16.85 -9.40
N PHE A 12 22.22 16.49 -10.58
CA PHE A 12 22.88 15.53 -11.44
C PHE A 12 23.00 16.13 -12.86
N PRO A 13 24.02 16.97 -13.12
CA PRO A 13 24.25 17.55 -14.44
C PRO A 13 24.27 16.44 -15.51
N GLU A 14 23.73 16.74 -16.69
CA GLU A 14 23.59 15.81 -17.80
C GLU A 14 22.57 14.65 -17.62
N ILE A 15 21.86 14.57 -16.49
CA ILE A 15 20.88 13.50 -16.29
C ILE A 15 19.84 13.46 -17.41
N ARG A 16 19.42 14.62 -17.91
CA ARG A 16 18.43 14.76 -18.99
C ARG A 16 18.83 13.99 -20.26
N SER A 17 20.08 14.04 -20.63
CA SER A 17 20.59 13.33 -21.83
C SER A 17 20.60 11.80 -21.66
N LYS A 18 20.57 11.32 -20.42
CA LYS A 18 20.59 9.89 -20.07
C LYS A 18 19.19 9.31 -19.86
N ILE A 19 18.17 10.15 -19.73
CA ILE A 19 16.78 9.73 -19.59
C ILE A 19 16.26 9.24 -20.93
N LYS A 20 15.91 7.96 -21.01
CA LYS A 20 15.35 7.34 -22.22
C LYS A 20 13.83 7.41 -22.25
N HIS A 21 13.18 7.24 -21.11
CA HIS A 21 11.74 7.22 -20.97
C HIS A 21 11.33 7.86 -19.65
N VAL A 22 10.18 8.51 -19.61
CA VAL A 22 9.57 9.09 -18.41
C VAL A 22 8.14 8.62 -18.34
N TYR A 23 7.76 8.12 -17.18
CA TYR A 23 6.38 7.79 -16.84
C TYR A 23 6.00 8.54 -15.59
N SER A 24 4.82 9.13 -15.60
CA SER A 24 4.31 9.84 -14.43
C SER A 24 2.88 9.41 -14.11
N SER A 25 2.55 9.45 -12.83
CA SER A 25 1.20 9.31 -12.33
C SER A 25 0.85 10.50 -11.46
N THR A 26 -0.40 10.86 -11.42
CA THR A 26 -0.92 11.98 -10.66
C THR A 26 -2.08 11.52 -9.76
N PRO A 27 -2.54 12.33 -8.81
CA PRO A 27 -3.77 12.02 -8.06
C PRO A 27 -4.96 11.69 -8.95
N ILE A 28 -5.08 12.35 -10.11
CA ILE A 28 -6.13 12.05 -11.10
C ILE A 28 -5.99 10.61 -11.62
N THR A 29 -4.76 10.18 -11.92
CA THR A 29 -4.48 8.80 -12.35
C THR A 29 -4.94 7.79 -11.30
N TYR A 30 -4.64 8.02 -10.03
CA TYR A 30 -5.07 7.13 -8.95
C TYR A 30 -6.58 7.12 -8.78
N ARG A 31 -7.23 8.28 -8.86
CA ARG A 31 -8.69 8.36 -8.83
C ARG A 31 -9.33 7.54 -9.95
N ASP A 32 -8.83 7.68 -11.17
CA ASP A 32 -9.44 7.11 -12.36
C ASP A 32 -9.16 5.59 -12.49
N TYR A 33 -7.96 5.12 -12.08
CA TYR A 33 -7.57 3.70 -12.21
C TYR A 33 -7.80 2.85 -10.94
N ILE A 34 -7.73 3.46 -9.77
CA ILE A 34 -7.86 2.73 -8.49
C ILE A 34 -9.16 3.11 -7.76
N SER A 35 -9.88 4.11 -8.26
CA SER A 35 -11.13 4.62 -7.65
C SER A 35 -10.95 5.11 -6.21
N THR A 36 -9.76 5.61 -5.87
CA THR A 36 -9.49 6.16 -4.55
C THR A 36 -10.04 7.58 -4.44
N PRO A 37 -10.74 7.93 -3.35
CA PRO A 37 -11.18 9.29 -3.13
C PRO A 37 -10.01 10.28 -3.21
N ASP A 38 -10.23 11.41 -3.89
CA ASP A 38 -9.25 12.48 -4.08
C ASP A 38 -7.88 12.04 -4.65
N GLY A 39 -7.82 10.86 -5.26
CA GLY A 39 -6.60 10.34 -5.86
C GLY A 39 -5.54 9.93 -4.84
N SER A 40 -5.94 9.51 -3.66
CA SER A 40 -5.03 8.99 -2.64
C SER A 40 -4.32 7.72 -3.13
N MET A 41 -2.99 7.74 -3.11
CA MET A 41 -2.17 6.59 -3.52
C MET A 41 -2.23 5.44 -2.50
N TYR A 42 -2.27 5.77 -1.22
CA TYR A 42 -2.21 4.80 -0.13
C TYR A 42 -3.53 4.61 0.62
N GLY A 43 -4.61 5.22 0.15
CA GLY A 43 -5.93 5.09 0.76
C GLY A 43 -6.05 5.83 2.09
N ILE A 44 -6.52 5.15 3.14
CA ILE A 44 -6.85 5.76 4.43
C ILE A 44 -5.59 6.22 5.16
N GLN A 45 -5.58 7.47 5.61
CA GLN A 45 -4.49 8.03 6.40
C GLN A 45 -4.32 7.24 7.72
N LYS A 46 -3.07 6.90 8.04
CA LYS A 46 -2.67 6.29 9.30
C LYS A 46 -2.05 7.34 10.22
N ASP A 47 -2.49 7.38 11.47
CA ASP A 47 -1.90 8.26 12.47
C ASP A 47 -0.62 7.63 13.01
N PHE A 48 0.51 8.29 12.78
CA PHE A 48 1.81 7.85 13.26
C PHE A 48 1.88 7.74 14.79
N ASN A 49 1.27 8.69 15.50
CA ASN A 49 1.29 8.72 16.96
C ASN A 49 0.29 7.75 17.60
N HIS A 50 -0.76 7.38 16.86
CA HIS A 50 -1.86 6.56 17.36
C HIS A 50 -2.27 5.50 16.33
N ILE A 51 -1.33 4.66 15.90
CA ILE A 51 -1.54 3.65 14.85
C ILE A 51 -2.78 2.79 15.14
N HIS A 52 -2.97 2.38 16.39
CA HIS A 52 -4.10 1.55 16.80
C HIS A 52 -5.48 2.22 16.62
N LYS A 53 -5.55 3.57 16.61
CA LYS A 53 -6.81 4.29 16.38
C LYS A 53 -7.22 4.33 14.90
N THR A 54 -6.25 4.14 14.00
CA THR A 54 -6.45 4.20 12.55
C THR A 54 -6.37 2.83 11.88
N GLN A 55 -6.19 1.77 12.65
CA GLN A 55 -6.31 0.40 12.15
C GLN A 55 -7.77 0.04 11.90
N ILE A 56 -8.00 -0.69 10.82
CA ILE A 56 -9.31 -1.24 10.48
C ILE A 56 -9.29 -2.73 10.77
N ASN A 57 -10.28 -3.22 11.51
CA ASN A 57 -10.41 -4.64 11.76
C ASN A 57 -10.68 -5.41 10.47
N THR A 58 -10.05 -6.56 10.33
CA THR A 58 -10.31 -7.45 9.20
C THR A 58 -11.72 -8.04 9.23
N LYS A 59 -12.25 -8.28 10.44
CA LYS A 59 -13.63 -8.75 10.65
C LYS A 59 -14.58 -7.56 10.81
N THR A 60 -15.65 -7.55 10.02
CA THR A 60 -16.69 -6.51 10.10
C THR A 60 -17.86 -6.94 11.01
N HIS A 61 -18.78 -6.01 11.26
CA HIS A 61 -20.05 -6.31 11.95
C HIS A 61 -21.05 -7.06 11.05
N VAL A 62 -20.81 -7.08 9.74
CA VAL A 62 -21.65 -7.82 8.80
C VAL A 62 -21.20 -9.29 8.78
N PRO A 63 -22.10 -10.25 9.01
CA PRO A 63 -21.76 -11.66 8.97
C PRO A 63 -21.11 -12.06 7.64
N ASN A 64 -20.03 -12.84 7.71
CA ASN A 64 -19.27 -13.33 6.56
C ASN A 64 -18.61 -12.24 5.67
N LEU A 65 -18.56 -10.99 6.11
CA LEU A 65 -17.85 -9.93 5.41
C LEU A 65 -16.52 -9.63 6.12
N PHE A 66 -15.41 -9.79 5.38
CA PHE A 66 -14.07 -9.52 5.86
C PHE A 66 -13.38 -8.51 4.96
N LEU A 67 -12.51 -7.71 5.54
CA LEU A 67 -11.71 -6.71 4.84
C LEU A 67 -10.27 -7.19 4.74
N THR A 68 -9.61 -6.83 3.63
CA THR A 68 -8.20 -7.12 3.40
C THR A 68 -7.55 -6.00 2.58
N GLY A 69 -6.24 -6.06 2.41
CA GLY A 69 -5.49 -5.12 1.59
C GLY A 69 -4.77 -4.03 2.37
N GLN A 70 -4.20 -3.09 1.65
CA GLN A 70 -3.31 -2.05 2.20
C GLN A 70 -4.00 -1.04 3.13
N ASN A 71 -5.32 -0.97 3.14
CA ASN A 71 -6.06 -0.04 4.00
C ASN A 71 -6.24 -0.54 5.43
N ILE A 72 -6.00 -1.83 5.69
CA ILE A 72 -6.29 -2.47 6.98
C ILE A 72 -5.25 -2.04 8.03
N ILE A 73 -3.99 -2.42 7.87
CA ILE A 73 -2.94 -2.22 8.86
C ILE A 73 -1.86 -1.28 8.34
N PHE A 74 -1.19 -1.65 7.26
CA PHE A 74 -0.10 -0.90 6.65
C PHE A 74 -0.33 -0.69 5.17
N HIS A 75 0.36 0.31 4.60
CA HIS A 75 0.28 0.65 3.19
C HIS A 75 1.27 -0.14 2.33
N GLY A 76 1.03 -0.12 1.01
CA GLY A 76 1.92 -0.69 0.01
C GLY A 76 1.88 -2.22 -0.07
N ILE A 77 2.85 -2.79 -0.78
CA ILE A 77 2.93 -4.23 -1.04
C ILE A 77 3.04 -5.02 0.27
N LEU A 78 3.93 -4.61 1.17
CA LEU A 78 4.10 -5.25 2.47
C LEU A 78 2.81 -5.19 3.29
N GLY A 79 2.15 -4.03 3.31
CA GLY A 79 0.89 -3.84 4.01
C GLY A 79 -0.24 -4.70 3.45
N ALA A 80 -0.34 -4.83 2.13
CA ALA A 80 -1.31 -5.71 1.49
C ALA A 80 -1.04 -7.19 1.84
N THR A 81 0.22 -7.61 1.83
CA THR A 81 0.62 -8.99 2.19
C THR A 81 0.31 -9.29 3.66
N ILE A 82 0.69 -8.41 4.59
CA ILE A 82 0.36 -8.57 6.01
C ILE A 82 -1.15 -8.52 6.23
N GLY A 83 -1.86 -7.63 5.54
CA GLY A 83 -3.31 -7.55 5.59
C GLY A 83 -3.99 -8.86 5.16
N ALA A 84 -3.52 -9.47 4.07
CA ALA A 84 -4.01 -10.76 3.60
C ALA A 84 -3.75 -11.87 4.63
N LEU A 85 -2.55 -11.91 5.21
CA LEU A 85 -2.17 -12.87 6.25
C LEU A 85 -3.08 -12.73 7.48
N VAL A 86 -3.25 -11.53 7.99
CA VAL A 86 -4.10 -11.27 9.17
C VAL A 86 -5.57 -11.59 8.88
N THR A 87 -6.05 -11.29 7.67
CA THR A 87 -7.41 -11.66 7.26
C THR A 87 -7.58 -13.18 7.20
N SER A 88 -6.57 -13.91 6.73
CA SER A 88 -6.62 -15.37 6.65
C SER A 88 -6.77 -16.05 8.02
N PHE A 89 -6.31 -15.41 9.10
CA PHE A 89 -6.47 -15.92 10.46
C PHE A 89 -7.93 -16.02 10.93
N ASN A 90 -8.87 -15.40 10.23
CA ASN A 90 -10.30 -15.61 10.50
C ASN A 90 -10.82 -16.95 9.97
N PHE A 91 -10.07 -17.63 9.08
CA PHE A 91 -10.50 -18.84 8.38
C PHE A 91 -9.64 -20.06 8.68
N VAL A 92 -8.38 -19.86 9.09
CA VAL A 92 -7.41 -20.95 9.30
C VAL A 92 -6.73 -20.82 10.66
N ASN A 93 -6.22 -21.94 11.16
CA ASN A 93 -5.48 -21.95 12.43
C ASN A 93 -4.15 -21.19 12.28
N ASN A 94 -3.97 -20.15 13.09
CA ASN A 94 -2.81 -19.27 13.07
C ASN A 94 -1.50 -20.04 13.25
N LYS A 95 -1.47 -21.04 14.15
CA LYS A 95 -0.27 -21.86 14.40
C LYS A 95 0.18 -22.57 13.13
N HIS A 96 -0.75 -23.18 12.41
CA HIS A 96 -0.45 -23.88 11.16
C HIS A 96 0.13 -22.96 10.07
N VAL A 97 -0.39 -21.74 9.95
CA VAL A 97 0.11 -20.75 8.98
C VAL A 97 1.54 -20.34 9.36
N ILE A 98 1.78 -20.00 10.65
CA ILE A 98 3.10 -19.59 11.14
C ILE A 98 4.13 -20.71 11.00
N GLU A 99 3.78 -21.96 11.28
CA GLU A 99 4.65 -23.12 11.09
C GLU A 99 5.02 -23.33 9.62
N LYS A 100 4.06 -23.14 8.71
CA LYS A 100 4.36 -23.19 7.28
C LYS A 100 5.34 -22.10 6.85
N ILE A 101 5.16 -20.87 7.29
CA ILE A 101 6.08 -19.76 6.97
C ILE A 101 7.48 -20.10 7.43
N LYS A 102 7.65 -20.51 8.71
CA LYS A 102 8.95 -20.87 9.29
C LYS A 102 9.67 -22.05 8.62
N LYS A 103 8.95 -22.87 7.91
CA LYS A 103 9.55 -24.02 7.20
C LYS A 103 10.30 -23.61 5.92
N TYR A 104 10.06 -22.41 5.41
CA TYR A 104 10.67 -21.89 4.19
C TYR A 104 11.73 -20.81 4.46
N ASP A 105 12.00 -20.50 5.73
CA ASP A 105 13.16 -19.72 6.17
C ASP A 105 14.36 -20.66 6.43
#